data_b1b432575b62dbeab02ebe34eec3ddfe
#
_entry.id   b1b432575b62dbeab02ebe34eec3ddfe
#
_cell.length_a   1.000
_cell.length_b   1.000
_cell.length_c   1.000
_cell.angle_alpha   90.00
_cell.angle_beta   90.00
_cell.angle_gamma   90.00
#
_symmetry.space_group_name_H-M   'P 1'
#
loop_
_entity.id
_entity.type
_entity.pdbx_description
1 polymer ?
#
loop_
_entity_poly.entity_id
_entity_poly.type
_entity_poly.pdbx_seq_one_letter_code
_entity_poly.pdbx_strand_id
1 'polypeptide(L)'
;LGKVVYHNKLGTQGERVERVMRIARGIAEKLGAAALVAHAVQAAQLAKADLVTDMVGEFPELQGTMGRYYALHDGLAAEVADAIEDHYKPRFAGDELPRNSVGLVVALADKLETLVGMFGIGNLPTGDRDPFALRRHALGVIRMLIEKDLPLKLDALLQDAAAQFKDIDGFDTGKATAELQDFILDRLAGSLREQGASAQEVDAVLAPRPQRLGEVPKLLAAVRAFAALPAAAALAAANKRIGNILKKAPEADAHVSELLLKEPAEKALHAAMAEVVPAANAQFDAGDYTASLQTLAALREPVDAFFDGVMVN
;
A
#
# COMPACT_ATOMS: atom_id res chain seq x y z
N LEU A 1 -0.07 -31.88 4.62
CA LEU A 1 0.37 -30.53 5.07
C LEU A 1 0.23 -30.36 6.58
N GLY A 2 -0.78 -30.93 7.24
CA GLY A 2 -1.00 -30.79 8.68
C GLY A 2 0.10 -31.36 9.58
N LYS A 3 1.02 -32.15 9.05
CA LYS A 3 2.20 -32.68 9.79
C LYS A 3 3.52 -31.97 9.38
N VAL A 4 3.48 -31.08 8.40
CA VAL A 4 4.67 -30.36 7.92
C VAL A 4 4.81 -29.08 8.70
N VAL A 5 5.87 -28.94 9.47
CA VAL A 5 6.13 -27.74 10.28
C VAL A 5 6.48 -26.57 9.32
N TYR A 6 5.75 -25.48 9.44
CA TYR A 6 6.07 -24.23 8.74
C TYR A 6 7.02 -23.36 9.59
N HIS A 7 6.62 -23.08 10.81
CA HIS A 7 7.44 -22.32 11.77
C HIS A 7 7.06 -22.68 13.20
N ASN A 8 8.04 -22.75 14.11
CA ASN A 8 7.81 -23.18 15.49
C ASN A 8 6.71 -22.41 16.24
N LYS A 9 6.57 -21.11 15.96
CA LYS A 9 5.55 -20.25 16.57
C LYS A 9 4.27 -20.13 15.73
N LEU A 10 4.36 -20.31 14.42
CA LEU A 10 3.23 -20.10 13.50
C LEU A 10 2.56 -21.42 13.06
N GLY A 11 3.08 -22.55 13.53
CA GLY A 11 2.47 -23.86 13.33
C GLY A 11 2.87 -24.56 12.03
N THR A 12 1.95 -25.37 11.52
CA THR A 12 2.13 -26.25 10.35
C THR A 12 1.79 -25.57 9.04
N GLN A 13 2.19 -26.17 7.91
CA GLN A 13 1.74 -25.75 6.58
C GLN A 13 0.21 -25.84 6.41
N GLY A 14 -0.43 -26.80 7.08
CA GLY A 14 -1.89 -26.92 7.08
C GLY A 14 -2.55 -25.69 7.73
N GLU A 15 -2.10 -25.30 8.91
CA GLU A 15 -2.58 -24.08 9.61
C GLU A 15 -2.29 -22.82 8.81
N ARG A 16 -1.17 -22.75 8.14
CA ARG A 16 -0.84 -21.65 7.22
C ARG A 16 -1.82 -21.60 6.05
N VAL A 17 -2.12 -22.72 5.41
CA VAL A 17 -3.10 -22.79 4.31
C VAL A 17 -4.47 -22.27 4.76
N GLU A 18 -4.91 -22.63 5.96
CA GLU A 18 -6.18 -22.12 6.51
C GLU A 18 -6.18 -20.58 6.65
N ARG A 19 -5.08 -19.98 7.11
CA ARG A 19 -4.95 -18.52 7.18
C ARG A 19 -4.96 -17.89 5.80
N VAL A 20 -4.20 -18.44 4.85
CA VAL A 20 -4.15 -17.95 3.46
C VAL A 20 -5.53 -18.02 2.80
N MET A 21 -6.28 -19.09 3.01
CA MET A 21 -7.65 -19.22 2.50
C MET A 21 -8.57 -18.11 3.00
N ARG A 22 -8.51 -17.79 4.29
CA ARG A 22 -9.33 -16.72 4.89
C ARG A 22 -8.91 -15.33 4.38
N ILE A 23 -7.61 -15.07 4.27
CA ILE A 23 -7.09 -13.82 3.71
C ILE A 23 -7.50 -13.68 2.22
N ALA A 24 -7.34 -14.74 1.43
CA ALA A 24 -7.74 -14.77 0.02
C ALA A 24 -9.25 -14.52 -0.16
N ARG A 25 -10.08 -15.12 0.69
CA ARG A 25 -11.51 -14.85 0.72
C ARG A 25 -11.80 -13.37 0.94
N GLY A 26 -11.22 -12.77 1.97
CA GLY A 26 -11.43 -11.36 2.30
C GLY A 26 -10.99 -10.42 1.17
N ILE A 27 -9.87 -10.70 0.52
CA ILE A 27 -9.39 -9.93 -0.63
C ILE A 27 -10.37 -10.05 -1.81
N ALA A 28 -10.78 -11.28 -2.15
CA ALA A 28 -11.70 -11.52 -3.26
C ALA A 28 -13.08 -10.88 -3.04
N GLU A 29 -13.60 -10.90 -1.82
CA GLU A 29 -14.84 -10.22 -1.44
C GLU A 29 -14.75 -8.70 -1.65
N LYS A 30 -13.63 -8.09 -1.27
CA LYS A 30 -13.37 -6.66 -1.50
C LYS A 30 -13.27 -6.30 -2.99
N LEU A 31 -12.86 -7.24 -3.83
CA LEU A 31 -12.82 -7.07 -5.29
C LEU A 31 -14.17 -7.32 -5.99
N GLY A 32 -15.16 -7.82 -5.27
CA GLY A 32 -16.57 -7.73 -5.66
C GLY A 32 -17.13 -8.80 -6.60
N ALA A 33 -16.47 -9.96 -6.77
CA ALA A 33 -16.96 -11.01 -7.65
C ALA A 33 -17.14 -12.36 -6.93
N ALA A 34 -18.36 -12.88 -6.82
CA ALA A 34 -18.66 -14.13 -6.13
C ALA A 34 -17.90 -15.35 -6.70
N ALA A 35 -17.77 -15.44 -8.03
CA ALA A 35 -17.02 -16.51 -8.69
C ALA A 35 -15.53 -16.44 -8.34
N LEU A 36 -14.97 -15.23 -8.22
CA LEU A 36 -13.59 -15.02 -7.79
C LEU A 36 -13.35 -15.54 -6.37
N VAL A 37 -14.30 -15.34 -5.45
CA VAL A 37 -14.20 -15.83 -4.06
C VAL A 37 -14.06 -17.35 -4.03
N ALA A 38 -14.92 -18.08 -4.72
CA ALA A 38 -14.89 -19.53 -4.74
C ALA A 38 -13.58 -20.08 -5.31
N HIS A 39 -13.14 -19.55 -6.45
CA HIS A 39 -11.90 -19.97 -7.10
C HIS A 39 -10.65 -19.59 -6.28
N ALA A 40 -10.63 -18.41 -5.66
CA ALA A 40 -9.52 -17.97 -4.83
C ALA A 40 -9.36 -18.86 -3.58
N VAL A 41 -10.44 -19.20 -2.92
CA VAL A 41 -10.43 -20.10 -1.76
C VAL A 41 -9.96 -21.50 -2.17
N GLN A 42 -10.47 -22.05 -3.28
CA GLN A 42 -10.05 -23.35 -3.80
C GLN A 42 -8.56 -23.36 -4.17
N ALA A 43 -8.11 -22.34 -4.90
CA ALA A 43 -6.70 -22.23 -5.28
C ALA A 43 -5.80 -22.09 -4.04
N ALA A 44 -6.17 -21.27 -3.06
CA ALA A 44 -5.43 -21.12 -1.81
C ALA A 44 -5.32 -22.43 -1.03
N GLN A 45 -6.40 -23.21 -0.98
CA GLN A 45 -6.45 -24.54 -0.34
C GLN A 45 -5.47 -25.51 -0.97
N LEU A 46 -5.32 -25.47 -2.28
CA LEU A 46 -4.54 -26.42 -3.06
C LEU A 46 -3.12 -25.93 -3.39
N ALA A 47 -2.83 -24.65 -3.18
CA ALA A 47 -1.60 -24.01 -3.61
C ALA A 47 -0.32 -24.71 -3.14
N LYS A 48 -0.33 -25.33 -1.98
CA LYS A 48 0.82 -26.05 -1.39
C LYS A 48 0.67 -27.57 -1.40
N ALA A 49 -0.35 -28.13 -2.06
CA ALA A 49 -0.63 -29.55 -2.04
C ALA A 49 0.49 -30.39 -2.70
N ASP A 50 1.14 -29.87 -3.70
CA ASP A 50 2.23 -30.54 -4.42
C ASP A 50 3.50 -30.72 -3.58
N LEU A 51 3.68 -29.95 -2.50
CA LEU A 51 4.82 -30.06 -1.59
C LEU A 51 4.93 -31.43 -0.89
N VAL A 52 3.84 -32.19 -0.82
CA VAL A 52 3.81 -33.53 -0.21
C VAL A 52 3.88 -34.65 -1.24
N THR A 53 4.10 -34.33 -2.50
CA THR A 53 4.26 -35.31 -3.58
C THR A 53 5.73 -35.73 -3.73
N ASP A 54 5.96 -36.97 -4.14
CA ASP A 54 7.31 -37.49 -4.39
C ASP A 54 8.03 -36.66 -5.46
N MET A 55 7.28 -36.21 -6.49
CA MET A 55 7.85 -35.41 -7.58
C MET A 55 8.48 -34.10 -7.06
N VAL A 56 7.78 -33.36 -6.22
CA VAL A 56 8.33 -32.11 -5.65
C VAL A 56 9.34 -32.40 -4.54
N GLY A 57 9.23 -33.54 -3.87
CA GLY A 57 10.24 -34.00 -2.92
C GLY A 57 11.61 -34.25 -3.58
N GLU A 58 11.61 -34.86 -4.77
CA GLU A 58 12.83 -35.11 -5.56
C GLU A 58 13.28 -33.86 -6.36
N PHE A 59 12.33 -33.08 -6.87
CA PHE A 59 12.58 -31.91 -7.71
C PHE A 59 11.89 -30.66 -7.11
N PRO A 60 12.48 -30.03 -6.07
CA PRO A 60 11.85 -28.88 -5.37
C PRO A 60 11.58 -27.68 -6.28
N GLU A 61 12.34 -27.51 -7.34
CA GLU A 61 12.14 -26.43 -8.32
C GLU A 61 10.83 -26.56 -9.11
N LEU A 62 10.20 -27.73 -9.10
CA LEU A 62 8.91 -27.97 -9.75
C LEU A 62 7.69 -27.61 -8.87
N GLN A 63 7.91 -27.11 -7.65
CA GLN A 63 6.80 -26.66 -6.81
C GLN A 63 5.98 -25.58 -7.53
N GLY A 64 4.68 -25.68 -7.41
CA GLY A 64 3.73 -24.84 -8.13
C GLY A 64 3.44 -25.32 -9.54
N THR A 65 4.47 -25.56 -10.35
CA THR A 65 4.31 -26.12 -11.70
C THR A 65 3.62 -27.49 -11.67
N MET A 66 4.08 -28.37 -10.81
CA MET A 66 3.42 -29.69 -10.65
C MET A 66 2.04 -29.56 -10.07
N GLY A 67 1.83 -28.67 -9.11
CA GLY A 67 0.49 -28.38 -8.57
C GLY A 67 -0.49 -27.97 -9.66
N ARG A 68 -0.06 -27.16 -10.64
CA ARG A 68 -0.86 -26.80 -11.81
C ARG A 68 -1.20 -28.02 -12.66
N TYR A 69 -0.23 -28.84 -13.00
CA TYR A 69 -0.45 -30.03 -13.80
C TYR A 69 -1.42 -31.01 -13.10
N TYR A 70 -1.25 -31.25 -11.81
CA TYR A 70 -2.13 -32.10 -11.05
C TYR A 70 -3.56 -31.55 -11.00
N ALA A 71 -3.73 -30.25 -10.79
CA ALA A 71 -5.03 -29.60 -10.79
C ALA A 71 -5.76 -29.75 -12.14
N LEU A 72 -5.04 -29.56 -13.26
CA LEU A 72 -5.60 -29.77 -14.59
C LEU A 72 -5.96 -31.22 -14.84
N HIS A 73 -5.12 -32.16 -14.42
CA HIS A 73 -5.39 -33.61 -14.53
C HIS A 73 -6.66 -34.00 -13.76
N ASP A 74 -6.86 -33.43 -12.59
CA ASP A 74 -8.03 -33.68 -11.73
C ASP A 74 -9.30 -32.93 -12.20
N GLY A 75 -9.23 -32.22 -13.33
CA GLY A 75 -10.36 -31.54 -13.94
C GLY A 75 -10.77 -30.23 -13.29
N LEU A 76 -9.87 -29.60 -12.51
CA LEU A 76 -10.13 -28.28 -11.94
C LEU A 76 -10.10 -27.19 -13.02
N ALA A 77 -10.78 -26.06 -12.75
CA ALA A 77 -10.78 -24.92 -13.64
C ALA A 77 -9.36 -24.44 -13.94
N ALA A 78 -9.09 -24.08 -15.20
CA ALA A 78 -7.77 -23.62 -15.63
C ALA A 78 -7.29 -22.40 -14.84
N GLU A 79 -8.21 -21.50 -14.47
CA GLU A 79 -7.90 -20.33 -13.65
C GLU A 79 -7.37 -20.70 -12.25
N VAL A 80 -7.93 -21.75 -11.64
CA VAL A 80 -7.49 -22.29 -10.36
C VAL A 80 -6.12 -22.94 -10.50
N ALA A 81 -5.92 -23.76 -11.54
CA ALA A 81 -4.66 -24.41 -11.80
C ALA A 81 -3.54 -23.38 -12.05
N ASP A 82 -3.78 -22.37 -12.88
CA ASP A 82 -2.83 -21.29 -13.12
C ASP A 82 -2.51 -20.50 -11.84
N ALA A 83 -3.49 -20.29 -10.97
CA ALA A 83 -3.30 -19.64 -9.69
C ALA A 83 -2.41 -20.44 -8.73
N ILE A 84 -2.50 -21.76 -8.75
CA ILE A 84 -1.63 -22.66 -7.96
C ILE A 84 -0.16 -22.46 -8.35
N GLU A 85 0.14 -22.38 -9.62
CA GLU A 85 1.50 -22.07 -10.09
C GLU A 85 1.90 -20.61 -9.76
N ASP A 86 1.03 -19.67 -10.06
CA ASP A 86 1.33 -18.25 -10.05
C ASP A 86 1.34 -17.61 -8.65
N HIS A 87 0.85 -18.27 -7.60
CA HIS A 87 0.85 -17.67 -6.27
C HIS A 87 2.25 -17.40 -5.68
N TYR A 88 3.29 -17.99 -6.26
CA TYR A 88 4.68 -17.65 -5.92
C TYR A 88 5.16 -16.35 -6.57
N LYS A 89 4.49 -15.89 -7.64
CA LYS A 89 4.87 -14.68 -8.37
C LYS A 89 4.46 -13.40 -7.63
N PRO A 90 5.20 -12.30 -7.80
CA PRO A 90 6.54 -12.25 -8.37
C PRO A 90 7.55 -12.85 -7.39
N ARG A 91 8.53 -13.61 -7.88
CA ARG A 91 9.56 -14.31 -7.07
C ARG A 91 10.79 -13.46 -6.84
N PHE A 92 11.01 -12.47 -7.72
CA PHE A 92 12.16 -11.55 -7.70
C PHE A 92 11.78 -10.23 -8.39
N ALA A 93 12.66 -9.23 -8.29
CA ALA A 93 12.47 -7.96 -9.00
C ALA A 93 12.44 -8.20 -10.52
N GLY A 94 11.43 -7.67 -11.21
CA GLY A 94 11.24 -7.86 -12.65
C GLY A 94 10.56 -9.17 -13.07
N ASP A 95 10.23 -10.08 -12.13
CA ASP A 95 9.43 -11.27 -12.45
C ASP A 95 8.02 -10.88 -12.92
N GLU A 96 7.38 -11.79 -13.64
CA GLU A 96 5.98 -11.61 -14.05
C GLU A 96 5.03 -11.60 -12.84
N LEU A 97 3.95 -10.87 -12.96
CA LEU A 97 2.83 -10.96 -12.02
C LEU A 97 1.94 -12.16 -12.37
N PRO A 98 1.10 -12.64 -11.42
CA PRO A 98 0.13 -13.70 -11.70
C PRO A 98 -0.72 -13.41 -12.94
N ARG A 99 -0.98 -14.44 -13.77
CA ARG A 99 -1.67 -14.35 -15.06
C ARG A 99 -3.12 -13.91 -14.95
N ASN A 100 -3.81 -14.27 -13.87
CA ASN A 100 -5.24 -14.02 -13.72
C ASN A 100 -5.58 -13.48 -12.31
N SER A 101 -6.81 -13.05 -12.13
CA SER A 101 -7.28 -12.47 -10.88
C SER A 101 -7.25 -13.44 -9.70
N VAL A 102 -7.50 -14.73 -9.94
CA VAL A 102 -7.42 -15.77 -8.91
C VAL A 102 -6.00 -15.90 -8.39
N GLY A 103 -5.02 -16.01 -9.29
CA GLY A 103 -3.60 -16.06 -8.96
C GLY A 103 -3.12 -14.82 -8.23
N LEU A 104 -3.60 -13.64 -8.64
CA LEU A 104 -3.29 -12.37 -8.01
C LEU A 104 -3.76 -12.33 -6.55
N VAL A 105 -5.00 -12.74 -6.29
CA VAL A 105 -5.57 -12.80 -4.94
C VAL A 105 -4.80 -13.78 -4.05
N VAL A 106 -4.50 -14.97 -4.54
CA VAL A 106 -3.78 -15.98 -3.76
C VAL A 106 -2.33 -15.57 -3.51
N ALA A 107 -1.66 -14.96 -4.49
CA ALA A 107 -0.31 -14.43 -4.33
C ALA A 107 -0.24 -13.32 -3.28
N LEU A 108 -1.21 -12.39 -3.29
CA LEU A 108 -1.33 -11.36 -2.24
C LEU A 108 -1.55 -12.01 -0.87
N ALA A 109 -2.47 -12.95 -0.76
CA ALA A 109 -2.80 -13.62 0.49
C ALA A 109 -1.59 -14.38 1.06
N ASP A 110 -0.88 -15.11 0.23
CA ASP A 110 0.32 -15.88 0.62
C ASP A 110 1.44 -14.95 1.16
N LYS A 111 1.69 -13.84 0.46
CA LYS A 111 2.71 -12.86 0.87
C LYS A 111 2.30 -12.09 2.13
N LEU A 112 1.05 -11.69 2.24
CA LEU A 112 0.53 -10.99 3.42
C LEU A 112 0.55 -11.90 4.65
N GLU A 113 0.19 -13.17 4.51
CA GLU A 113 0.28 -14.15 5.60
C GLU A 113 1.71 -14.26 6.12
N THR A 114 2.69 -14.40 5.25
CA THR A 114 4.10 -14.48 5.63
C THR A 114 4.59 -13.21 6.30
N LEU A 115 4.32 -12.05 5.70
CA LEU A 115 4.73 -10.74 6.22
C LEU A 115 4.15 -10.48 7.61
N VAL A 116 2.84 -10.61 7.74
CA VAL A 116 2.13 -10.33 9.00
C VAL A 116 2.53 -11.33 10.07
N GLY A 117 2.62 -12.62 9.73
CA GLY A 117 3.03 -13.66 10.67
C GLY A 117 4.42 -13.43 11.24
N MET A 118 5.39 -13.13 10.39
CA MET A 118 6.78 -12.91 10.81
C MET A 118 6.93 -11.61 11.64
N PHE A 119 6.29 -10.53 11.22
CA PHE A 119 6.29 -9.28 12.01
C PHE A 119 5.62 -9.46 13.35
N GLY A 120 4.49 -10.20 13.41
CA GLY A 120 3.74 -10.43 14.64
C GLY A 120 4.48 -11.22 15.70
N ILE A 121 5.40 -12.09 15.30
CA ILE A 121 6.26 -12.85 16.23
C ILE A 121 7.63 -12.18 16.45
N GLY A 122 7.83 -10.98 15.92
CA GLY A 122 9.07 -10.21 16.06
C GLY A 122 10.24 -10.71 15.22
N ASN A 123 9.97 -11.48 14.16
CA ASN A 123 10.99 -12.02 13.26
C ASN A 123 11.21 -11.08 12.07
N LEU A 124 11.90 -9.98 12.32
CA LEU A 124 12.13 -8.89 11.36
C LEU A 124 13.41 -9.09 10.56
N PRO A 125 13.48 -8.63 9.30
CA PRO A 125 14.74 -8.60 8.56
C PRO A 125 15.70 -7.58 9.20
N THR A 126 16.97 -7.97 9.34
CA THR A 126 18.01 -7.12 9.93
C THR A 126 19.26 -7.09 9.05
N GLY A 127 19.74 -5.89 8.68
CA GLY A 127 20.89 -5.74 7.79
C GLY A 127 20.72 -6.59 6.52
N ASP A 128 21.68 -7.46 6.25
CA ASP A 128 21.63 -8.37 5.09
C ASP A 128 20.85 -9.67 5.34
N ARG A 129 20.38 -9.90 6.57
CA ARG A 129 19.66 -11.12 6.94
C ARG A 129 18.17 -10.95 6.68
N ASP A 130 17.65 -11.79 5.80
CA ASP A 130 16.23 -11.89 5.47
C ASP A 130 15.87 -13.35 5.10
N PRO A 131 15.89 -14.27 6.07
CA PRO A 131 15.74 -15.70 5.80
C PRO A 131 14.37 -16.08 5.24
N PHE A 132 13.35 -15.24 5.46
CA PHE A 132 11.98 -15.44 4.97
C PHE A 132 11.66 -14.60 3.74
N ALA A 133 12.65 -13.93 3.16
CA ALA A 133 12.49 -13.08 1.96
C ALA A 133 11.42 -11.98 2.11
N LEU A 134 11.29 -11.39 3.30
CA LEU A 134 10.25 -10.42 3.62
C LEU A 134 10.33 -9.17 2.74
N ARG A 135 11.56 -8.73 2.39
CA ARG A 135 11.76 -7.61 1.46
C ARG A 135 11.19 -7.91 0.08
N ARG A 136 11.40 -9.13 -0.42
CA ARG A 136 10.84 -9.58 -1.72
C ARG A 136 9.33 -9.73 -1.67
N HIS A 137 8.79 -10.25 -0.57
CA HIS A 137 7.33 -10.33 -0.38
C HIS A 137 6.70 -8.95 -0.36
N ALA A 138 7.28 -7.99 0.36
CA ALA A 138 6.80 -6.62 0.40
C ALA A 138 6.80 -5.96 -0.99
N LEU A 139 7.88 -6.09 -1.75
CA LEU A 139 7.94 -5.60 -3.13
C LEU A 139 6.93 -6.28 -4.05
N GLY A 140 6.68 -7.57 -3.85
CA GLY A 140 5.63 -8.29 -4.57
C GLY A 140 4.24 -7.73 -4.31
N VAL A 141 3.90 -7.47 -3.05
CA VAL A 141 2.63 -6.84 -2.65
C VAL A 141 2.52 -5.44 -3.29
N ILE A 142 3.56 -4.61 -3.18
CA ILE A 142 3.60 -3.27 -3.77
C ILE A 142 3.35 -3.32 -5.29
N ARG A 143 4.07 -4.19 -6.00
CA ARG A 143 3.93 -4.32 -7.46
C ARG A 143 2.54 -4.74 -7.87
N MET A 144 1.95 -5.72 -7.20
CA MET A 144 0.59 -6.18 -7.51
C MET A 144 -0.45 -5.07 -7.28
N LEU A 145 -0.34 -4.34 -6.16
CA LEU A 145 -1.28 -3.25 -5.85
C LEU A 145 -1.17 -2.09 -6.84
N ILE A 146 0.05 -1.73 -7.26
CA ILE A 146 0.30 -0.60 -8.16
C ILE A 146 0.07 -0.98 -9.62
N GLU A 147 0.71 -2.03 -10.13
CA GLU A 147 0.68 -2.38 -11.54
C GLU A 147 -0.70 -2.86 -12.01
N LYS A 148 -1.50 -3.40 -11.09
CA LYS A 148 -2.89 -3.82 -11.35
C LYS A 148 -3.92 -2.79 -10.88
N ASP A 149 -3.49 -1.65 -10.36
CA ASP A 149 -4.35 -0.56 -9.85
C ASP A 149 -5.49 -1.10 -8.96
N LEU A 150 -5.14 -1.95 -8.00
CA LEU A 150 -6.14 -2.63 -7.19
C LEU A 150 -6.82 -1.67 -6.20
N PRO A 151 -8.16 -1.68 -6.09
CA PRO A 151 -8.92 -0.83 -5.18
C PRO A 151 -8.88 -1.37 -3.74
N LEU A 152 -7.68 -1.65 -3.24
CA LEU A 152 -7.44 -2.23 -1.92
C LEU A 152 -6.63 -1.26 -1.07
N LYS A 153 -7.03 -1.09 0.19
CA LYS A 153 -6.33 -0.27 1.16
C LYS A 153 -5.33 -1.11 1.95
N LEU A 154 -4.10 -0.61 2.06
CA LEU A 154 -3.00 -1.33 2.72
C LEU A 154 -3.32 -1.62 4.20
N ASP A 155 -3.79 -0.64 4.95
CA ASP A 155 -4.15 -0.78 6.35
C ASP A 155 -5.21 -1.88 6.57
N ALA A 156 -6.27 -1.89 5.76
CA ALA A 156 -7.31 -2.91 5.82
C ALA A 156 -6.77 -4.31 5.49
N LEU A 157 -5.91 -4.43 4.48
CA LEU A 157 -5.27 -5.71 4.14
C LEU A 157 -4.42 -6.25 5.29
N LEU A 158 -3.64 -5.39 5.94
CA LEU A 158 -2.80 -5.78 7.07
C LEU A 158 -3.62 -6.16 8.30
N GLN A 159 -4.68 -5.42 8.60
CA GLN A 159 -5.58 -5.73 9.71
C GLN A 159 -6.32 -7.05 9.51
N ASP A 160 -6.86 -7.29 8.32
CA ASP A 160 -7.57 -8.53 8.00
C ASP A 160 -6.63 -9.75 8.08
N ALA A 161 -5.40 -9.61 7.59
CA ALA A 161 -4.39 -10.65 7.68
C ALA A 161 -3.98 -10.91 9.15
N ALA A 162 -3.75 -9.86 9.93
CA ALA A 162 -3.36 -9.96 11.34
C ALA A 162 -4.46 -10.62 12.20
N ALA A 163 -5.73 -10.41 11.86
CA ALA A 163 -6.85 -11.05 12.55
C ALA A 163 -6.81 -12.58 12.46
N GLN A 164 -6.09 -13.16 11.49
CA GLN A 164 -5.94 -14.62 11.35
C GLN A 164 -4.93 -15.23 12.33
N PHE A 165 -4.19 -14.41 13.06
CA PHE A 165 -3.17 -14.84 14.02
C PHE A 165 -3.55 -14.60 15.48
N LYS A 166 -4.81 -14.22 15.76
CA LYS A 166 -5.29 -13.86 17.10
C LYS A 166 -5.10 -14.94 18.17
N ASP A 167 -5.08 -16.21 17.75
CA ASP A 167 -4.97 -17.37 18.65
C ASP A 167 -3.50 -17.81 18.86
N ILE A 168 -2.54 -17.08 18.29
CA ILE A 168 -1.12 -17.37 18.44
C ILE A 168 -0.58 -16.61 19.67
N ASP A 169 -0.02 -17.37 20.60
CA ASP A 169 0.55 -16.81 21.83
C ASP A 169 1.71 -15.86 21.54
N GLY A 170 1.68 -14.70 22.18
CA GLY A 170 2.70 -13.66 22.01
C GLY A 170 2.62 -12.88 20.70
N PHE A 171 1.55 -13.05 19.89
CA PHE A 171 1.32 -12.27 18.68
C PHE A 171 0.71 -10.90 19.01
N ASP A 172 1.43 -9.82 18.70
CA ASP A 172 0.98 -8.44 18.88
C ASP A 172 0.47 -7.88 17.54
N THR A 173 -0.85 -7.91 17.36
CA THR A 173 -1.52 -7.44 16.14
C THR A 173 -1.26 -5.96 15.86
N GLY A 174 -1.37 -5.10 16.87
CA GLY A 174 -1.21 -3.65 16.70
C GLY A 174 0.22 -3.27 16.30
N LYS A 175 1.19 -3.84 17.01
CA LYS A 175 2.61 -3.64 16.70
C LYS A 175 2.97 -4.20 15.33
N ALA A 176 2.52 -5.42 15.01
CA ALA A 176 2.80 -6.06 13.74
C ALA A 176 2.30 -5.24 12.55
N THR A 177 1.07 -4.76 12.59
CA THR A 177 0.48 -3.98 11.50
C THR A 177 1.16 -2.62 11.33
N ALA A 178 1.49 -1.92 12.42
CA ALA A 178 2.17 -0.63 12.37
C ALA A 178 3.60 -0.76 11.81
N GLU A 179 4.40 -1.67 12.33
CA GLU A 179 5.77 -1.90 11.87
C GLU A 179 5.82 -2.39 10.41
N LEU A 180 4.90 -3.27 10.03
CA LEU A 180 4.82 -3.77 8.66
C LEU A 180 4.38 -2.69 7.68
N GLN A 181 3.46 -1.82 8.05
CA GLN A 181 3.06 -0.69 7.22
C GLN A 181 4.24 0.24 6.94
N ASP A 182 5.01 0.57 7.98
CA ASP A 182 6.22 1.38 7.84
C ASP A 182 7.26 0.69 6.94
N PHE A 183 7.46 -0.61 7.12
CA PHE A 183 8.35 -1.41 6.30
C PHE A 183 7.96 -1.43 4.82
N ILE A 184 6.67 -1.60 4.51
CA ILE A 184 6.16 -1.60 3.13
C ILE A 184 6.34 -0.21 2.50
N LEU A 185 6.00 0.88 3.21
CA LEU A 185 6.17 2.23 2.70
C LEU A 185 7.66 2.59 2.50
N ASP A 186 8.55 2.11 3.36
CA ASP A 186 9.99 2.27 3.17
C ASP A 186 10.51 1.52 1.93
N ARG A 187 10.01 0.29 1.68
CA ARG A 187 10.33 -0.44 0.44
C ARG A 187 9.78 0.27 -0.80
N LEU A 188 8.59 0.82 -0.72
CA LEU A 188 8.00 1.63 -1.80
C LEU A 188 8.85 2.88 -2.08
N ALA A 189 9.31 3.58 -1.04
CA ALA A 189 10.20 4.72 -1.19
C ALA A 189 11.49 4.35 -1.94
N GLY A 190 12.11 3.23 -1.56
CA GLY A 190 13.27 2.69 -2.26
C GLY A 190 12.99 2.42 -3.73
N SER A 191 11.90 1.74 -4.03
CA SER A 191 11.48 1.42 -5.40
C SER A 191 11.23 2.66 -6.26
N LEU A 192 10.59 3.69 -5.70
CA LEU A 192 10.37 4.96 -6.41
C LEU A 192 11.67 5.68 -6.74
N ARG A 193 12.65 5.67 -5.81
CA ARG A 193 13.98 6.25 -6.05
C ARG A 193 14.74 5.49 -7.14
N GLU A 194 14.69 4.17 -7.12
CA GLU A 194 15.30 3.32 -8.17
C GLU A 194 14.70 3.60 -9.56
N GLN A 195 13.42 3.98 -9.60
CA GLN A 195 12.72 4.39 -10.82
C GLN A 195 12.99 5.86 -11.21
N GLY A 196 13.83 6.56 -10.49
CA GLY A 196 14.27 7.91 -10.81
C GLY A 196 13.52 9.05 -10.10
N ALA A 197 12.65 8.74 -9.12
CA ALA A 197 12.03 9.78 -8.30
C ALA A 197 13.04 10.45 -7.37
N SER A 198 12.98 11.78 -7.23
CA SER A 198 13.80 12.52 -6.28
C SER A 198 13.34 12.28 -4.84
N ALA A 199 14.21 12.56 -3.87
CA ALA A 199 13.85 12.46 -2.45
C ALA A 199 12.65 13.35 -2.09
N GLN A 200 12.57 14.55 -2.66
CA GLN A 200 11.44 15.47 -2.44
C GLN A 200 10.13 14.94 -3.03
N GLU A 201 10.18 14.35 -4.23
CA GLU A 201 9.01 13.73 -4.85
C GLU A 201 8.50 12.54 -4.02
N VAL A 202 9.41 11.68 -3.55
CA VAL A 202 9.07 10.55 -2.69
C VAL A 202 8.44 11.01 -1.39
N ASP A 203 9.03 11.99 -0.72
CA ASP A 203 8.51 12.53 0.54
C ASP A 203 7.13 13.17 0.34
N ALA A 204 6.92 13.93 -0.73
CA ALA A 204 5.63 14.55 -1.04
C ALA A 204 4.51 13.50 -1.25
N VAL A 205 4.82 12.39 -1.90
CA VAL A 205 3.86 11.30 -2.18
C VAL A 205 3.59 10.45 -0.94
N LEU A 206 4.62 10.11 -0.15
CA LEU A 206 4.51 9.13 0.93
C LEU A 206 4.26 9.73 2.32
N ALA A 207 4.59 11.02 2.55
CA ALA A 207 4.33 11.67 3.84
C ALA A 207 2.85 11.64 4.26
N PRO A 208 1.86 11.79 3.34
CA PRO A 208 0.45 11.62 3.66
C PRO A 208 0.02 10.17 3.95
N ARG A 209 0.93 9.21 3.83
CA ARG A 209 0.68 7.76 4.03
C ARG A 209 -0.48 7.22 3.18
N PRO A 210 -0.38 7.22 1.86
CA PRO A 210 -1.44 6.76 0.97
C PRO A 210 -1.78 5.30 1.27
N GLN A 211 -3.08 4.99 1.41
CA GLN A 211 -3.53 3.63 1.70
C GLN A 211 -3.80 2.83 0.44
N ARG A 212 -4.34 3.44 -0.58
CA ARG A 212 -4.50 2.81 -1.89
C ARG A 212 -3.23 3.00 -2.72
N LEU A 213 -2.32 2.02 -2.68
CA LEU A 213 -1.01 2.12 -3.35
C LEU A 213 -1.12 2.21 -4.87
N GLY A 214 -2.21 1.72 -5.48
CA GLY A 214 -2.48 1.89 -6.93
C GLY A 214 -2.55 3.35 -7.37
N GLU A 215 -2.81 4.29 -6.46
CA GLU A 215 -2.85 5.73 -6.75
C GLU A 215 -1.48 6.42 -6.70
N VAL A 216 -0.46 5.76 -6.18
CA VAL A 216 0.88 6.35 -6.04
C VAL A 216 1.45 6.90 -7.36
N PRO A 217 1.32 6.22 -8.52
CA PRO A 217 1.75 6.80 -9.79
C PRO A 217 1.03 8.11 -10.16
N LYS A 218 -0.27 8.23 -9.86
CA LYS A 218 -1.04 9.46 -10.09
C LYS A 218 -0.61 10.59 -9.16
N LEU A 219 -0.35 10.27 -7.89
CA LEU A 219 0.17 11.23 -6.91
C LEU A 219 1.55 11.75 -7.34
N LEU A 220 2.43 10.87 -7.78
CA LEU A 220 3.76 11.24 -8.27
C LEU A 220 3.68 12.14 -9.50
N ALA A 221 2.81 11.81 -10.47
CA ALA A 221 2.58 12.64 -11.65
C ALA A 221 2.04 14.04 -11.27
N ALA A 222 1.13 14.11 -10.30
CA ALA A 222 0.59 15.37 -9.79
C ALA A 222 1.66 16.23 -9.10
N VAL A 223 2.51 15.64 -8.29
CA VAL A 223 3.64 16.33 -7.63
C VAL A 223 4.61 16.88 -8.68
N ARG A 224 4.95 16.11 -9.70
CA ARG A 224 5.83 16.55 -10.79
C ARG A 224 5.21 17.69 -11.61
N ALA A 225 3.93 17.59 -11.94
CA ALA A 225 3.21 18.64 -12.64
C ALA A 225 3.16 19.95 -11.84
N PHE A 226 2.91 19.86 -10.53
CA PHE A 226 2.92 21.01 -9.63
C PHE A 226 4.33 21.65 -9.54
N ALA A 227 5.38 20.85 -9.38
CA ALA A 227 6.75 21.32 -9.28
C ALA A 227 7.21 22.10 -10.53
N ALA A 228 6.63 21.81 -11.70
CA ALA A 228 6.89 22.51 -12.94
C ALA A 228 6.18 23.88 -13.05
N LEU A 229 5.22 24.18 -12.16
CA LEU A 229 4.51 25.45 -12.18
C LEU A 229 5.40 26.60 -11.66
N PRO A 230 5.33 27.82 -12.25
CA PRO A 230 6.06 28.98 -11.76
C PRO A 230 5.75 29.34 -10.31
N ALA A 231 4.53 29.03 -9.84
CA ALA A 231 4.08 29.29 -8.46
C ALA A 231 4.63 28.31 -7.42
N ALA A 232 5.16 27.15 -7.82
CA ALA A 232 5.47 26.06 -6.91
C ALA A 232 6.53 26.44 -5.86
N ALA A 233 7.62 27.09 -6.26
CA ALA A 233 8.70 27.48 -5.35
C ALA A 233 8.21 28.50 -4.29
N ALA A 234 7.42 29.49 -4.71
CA ALA A 234 6.87 30.50 -3.81
C ALA A 234 5.89 29.88 -2.80
N LEU A 235 5.00 29.00 -3.27
CA LEU A 235 4.04 28.31 -2.39
C LEU A 235 4.74 27.37 -1.41
N ALA A 236 5.78 26.64 -1.84
CA ALA A 236 6.55 25.79 -0.96
C ALA A 236 7.26 26.58 0.15
N ALA A 237 7.85 27.73 -0.21
CA ALA A 237 8.47 28.63 0.75
C ALA A 237 7.44 29.21 1.75
N ALA A 238 6.28 29.65 1.26
CA ALA A 238 5.20 30.14 2.09
C ALA A 238 4.66 29.07 3.05
N ASN A 239 4.45 27.86 2.55
CA ASN A 239 4.00 26.72 3.37
C ASN A 239 5.00 26.39 4.47
N LYS A 240 6.30 26.40 4.17
CA LYS A 240 7.36 26.20 5.17
C LYS A 240 7.32 27.32 6.24
N ARG A 241 7.13 28.57 5.82
CA ARG A 241 7.01 29.72 6.73
C ARG A 241 5.81 29.57 7.64
N ILE A 242 4.63 29.24 7.09
CA ILE A 242 3.40 28.99 7.83
C ILE A 242 3.60 27.86 8.85
N GLY A 243 4.14 26.75 8.44
CA GLY A 243 4.43 25.62 9.32
C GLY A 243 5.36 25.99 10.50
N ASN A 244 6.35 26.85 10.27
CA ASN A 244 7.23 27.34 11.33
C ASN A 244 6.52 28.30 12.31
N ILE A 245 5.58 29.10 11.82
CA ILE A 245 4.75 29.98 12.67
C ILE A 245 3.83 29.12 13.55
N LEU A 246 3.12 28.15 12.95
CA LEU A 246 2.20 27.27 13.67
C LEU A 246 2.88 26.42 14.74
N LYS A 247 4.14 26.02 14.54
CA LYS A 247 4.91 25.32 15.59
C LYS A 247 5.14 26.16 16.84
N LYS A 248 5.12 27.49 16.72
CA LYS A 248 5.26 28.43 17.85
C LYS A 248 3.92 28.81 18.49
N ALA A 249 2.82 28.51 17.81
CA ALA A 249 1.45 28.79 18.27
C ALA A 249 0.60 27.50 18.22
N PRO A 250 0.91 26.48 19.03
CA PRO A 250 0.26 25.16 18.93
C PRO A 250 -1.23 25.18 19.32
N GLU A 251 -1.69 26.20 20.04
CA GLU A 251 -3.07 26.37 20.49
C GLU A 251 -3.90 27.30 19.57
N ALA A 252 -3.40 27.62 18.38
CA ALA A 252 -4.13 28.46 17.44
C ALA A 252 -5.46 27.81 17.02
N ASP A 253 -6.56 28.53 17.18
CA ASP A 253 -7.86 28.10 16.71
C ASP A 253 -7.87 28.05 15.17
N ALA A 254 -8.35 26.95 14.62
CA ALA A 254 -8.48 26.78 13.17
C ALA A 254 -9.68 27.59 12.60
N HIS A 255 -10.56 28.11 13.46
CA HIS A 255 -11.70 28.92 13.02
C HIS A 255 -11.28 30.36 12.75
N VAL A 256 -11.51 30.83 11.55
CA VAL A 256 -11.29 32.21 11.15
C VAL A 256 -12.57 33.02 11.33
N SER A 257 -12.53 34.02 12.23
CA SER A 257 -13.61 34.97 12.37
C SER A 257 -13.43 36.16 11.42
N GLU A 258 -14.33 36.30 10.47
CA GLU A 258 -14.29 37.42 9.51
C GLU A 258 -14.28 38.80 10.16
N LEU A 259 -14.89 38.92 11.36
CA LEU A 259 -14.90 40.14 12.13
C LEU A 259 -13.54 40.61 12.63
N LEU A 260 -12.61 39.68 12.72
CA LEU A 260 -11.22 39.94 13.16
C LEU A 260 -10.30 40.31 12.00
N LEU A 261 -10.71 40.08 10.75
CA LEU A 261 -9.92 40.41 9.55
C LEU A 261 -9.97 41.92 9.30
N LYS A 262 -8.89 42.61 9.55
CA LYS A 262 -8.79 44.07 9.43
C LYS A 262 -8.14 44.53 8.14
N GLU A 263 -7.01 43.89 7.80
CA GLU A 263 -6.19 44.26 6.64
C GLU A 263 -6.80 43.76 5.32
N PRO A 264 -6.69 44.51 4.24
CA PRO A 264 -7.18 44.09 2.93
C PRO A 264 -6.59 42.74 2.46
N ALA A 265 -5.32 42.49 2.77
CA ALA A 265 -4.64 41.24 2.39
C ALA A 265 -5.18 40.03 3.18
N GLU A 266 -5.61 40.21 4.44
CA GLU A 266 -6.24 39.15 5.23
C GLU A 266 -7.60 38.77 4.61
N LYS A 267 -8.41 39.76 4.24
CA LYS A 267 -9.72 39.56 3.61
C LYS A 267 -9.59 38.91 2.23
N ALA A 268 -8.61 39.34 1.45
CA ALA A 268 -8.35 38.79 0.11
C ALA A 268 -7.90 37.30 0.19
N LEU A 269 -7.02 36.97 1.12
CA LEU A 269 -6.60 35.59 1.33
C LEU A 269 -7.74 34.70 1.81
N HIS A 270 -8.54 35.19 2.76
CA HIS A 270 -9.71 34.47 3.25
C HIS A 270 -10.73 34.17 2.12
N ALA A 271 -11.05 35.18 1.30
CA ALA A 271 -11.94 35.03 0.16
C ALA A 271 -11.36 34.04 -0.87
N ALA A 272 -10.08 34.13 -1.20
CA ALA A 272 -9.42 33.21 -2.13
C ALA A 272 -9.46 31.77 -1.61
N MET A 273 -9.20 31.55 -0.33
CA MET A 273 -9.27 30.22 0.28
C MET A 273 -10.70 29.67 0.29
N ALA A 274 -11.70 30.49 0.54
CA ALA A 274 -13.11 30.08 0.50
C ALA A 274 -13.57 29.60 -0.89
N GLU A 275 -12.95 30.07 -1.95
CA GLU A 275 -13.20 29.65 -3.32
C GLU A 275 -12.31 28.46 -3.73
N VAL A 276 -11.02 28.56 -3.51
CA VAL A 276 -10.02 27.61 -4.01
C VAL A 276 -10.06 26.27 -3.26
N VAL A 277 -10.18 26.29 -1.93
CA VAL A 277 -10.07 25.05 -1.13
C VAL A 277 -11.19 24.05 -1.44
N PRO A 278 -12.49 24.44 -1.52
CA PRO A 278 -13.54 23.51 -1.89
C PRO A 278 -13.35 22.91 -3.30
N ALA A 279 -12.92 23.72 -4.26
CA ALA A 279 -12.67 23.26 -5.63
C ALA A 279 -11.50 22.25 -5.68
N ALA A 280 -10.40 22.54 -5.00
CA ALA A 280 -9.26 21.64 -4.89
C ALA A 280 -9.61 20.32 -4.20
N ASN A 281 -10.38 20.38 -3.11
CA ASN A 281 -10.85 19.20 -2.40
C ASN A 281 -11.77 18.33 -3.26
N ALA A 282 -12.70 18.93 -4.00
CA ALA A 282 -13.59 18.20 -4.91
C ALA A 282 -12.79 17.48 -6.02
N GLN A 283 -11.76 18.12 -6.57
CA GLN A 283 -10.85 17.50 -7.55
C GLN A 283 -10.03 16.36 -6.93
N PHE A 284 -9.52 16.54 -5.72
CA PHE A 284 -8.81 15.52 -4.97
C PHE A 284 -9.70 14.29 -4.72
N ASP A 285 -10.92 14.50 -4.24
CA ASP A 285 -11.88 13.44 -3.95
C ASP A 285 -12.32 12.69 -5.22
N ALA A 286 -12.32 13.37 -6.36
CA ALA A 286 -12.55 12.75 -7.67
C ALA A 286 -11.33 12.00 -8.23
N GLY A 287 -10.18 12.02 -7.53
CA GLY A 287 -8.95 11.36 -7.97
C GLY A 287 -8.12 12.17 -8.98
N ASP A 288 -8.50 13.41 -9.28
CA ASP A 288 -7.74 14.32 -10.13
C ASP A 288 -6.76 15.16 -9.29
N TYR A 289 -5.70 14.50 -8.85
CA TYR A 289 -4.69 15.11 -7.98
C TYR A 289 -3.91 16.22 -8.67
N THR A 290 -3.66 16.10 -9.98
CA THR A 290 -2.99 17.13 -10.77
C THR A 290 -3.82 18.41 -10.80
N ALA A 291 -5.11 18.32 -11.12
CA ALA A 291 -6.01 19.47 -11.14
C ALA A 291 -6.14 20.11 -9.74
N SER A 292 -6.21 19.29 -8.68
CA SER A 292 -6.26 19.77 -7.29
C SER A 292 -5.06 20.65 -6.95
N LEU A 293 -3.85 20.19 -7.22
CA LEU A 293 -2.62 20.96 -6.95
C LEU A 293 -2.53 22.22 -7.84
N GLN A 294 -2.93 22.15 -9.10
CA GLN A 294 -2.97 23.30 -9.99
C GLN A 294 -3.96 24.36 -9.50
N THR A 295 -5.12 23.94 -9.01
CA THR A 295 -6.12 24.85 -8.40
C THR A 295 -5.55 25.55 -7.18
N LEU A 296 -4.85 24.82 -6.28
CA LEU A 296 -4.17 25.40 -5.11
C LEU A 296 -3.09 26.41 -5.50
N ALA A 297 -2.51 26.32 -6.69
CA ALA A 297 -1.51 27.27 -7.17
C ALA A 297 -2.04 28.71 -7.31
N ALA A 298 -3.35 28.88 -7.47
CA ALA A 298 -4.00 30.20 -7.48
C ALA A 298 -3.86 30.96 -6.14
N LEU A 299 -3.51 30.27 -5.06
CA LEU A 299 -3.26 30.91 -3.74
C LEU A 299 -1.93 31.67 -3.65
N ARG A 300 -1.05 31.55 -4.63
CA ARG A 300 0.28 32.20 -4.60
C ARG A 300 0.16 33.70 -4.35
N GLU A 301 -0.56 34.41 -5.18
CA GLU A 301 -0.64 35.88 -5.10
C GLU A 301 -1.31 36.36 -3.80
N PRO A 302 -2.46 35.82 -3.36
CA PRO A 302 -3.04 36.18 -2.08
C PRO A 302 -2.12 35.88 -0.88
N VAL A 303 -1.39 34.77 -0.90
CA VAL A 303 -0.43 34.42 0.17
C VAL A 303 0.75 35.35 0.20
N ASP A 304 1.34 35.69 -0.95
CA ASP A 304 2.44 36.64 -1.05
C ASP A 304 2.01 38.02 -0.55
N ALA A 305 0.85 38.51 -0.98
CA ALA A 305 0.27 39.78 -0.54
C ALA A 305 -0.01 39.80 0.97
N PHE A 306 -0.45 38.69 1.54
CA PHE A 306 -0.65 38.57 2.98
C PHE A 306 0.67 38.74 3.76
N PHE A 307 1.72 38.07 3.36
CA PHE A 307 3.02 38.16 4.06
C PHE A 307 3.73 39.50 3.84
N ASP A 308 3.43 40.20 2.76
CA ASP A 308 3.97 41.54 2.49
C ASP A 308 3.20 42.64 3.23
N GLY A 309 1.90 42.46 3.44
CA GLY A 309 1.02 43.47 3.99
C GLY A 309 0.60 43.27 5.44
N VAL A 310 0.79 42.11 6.02
CA VAL A 310 0.37 41.77 7.37
C VAL A 310 1.53 41.43 8.27
N MET A 311 1.65 42.08 9.41
CA MET A 311 2.66 41.77 10.41
C MET A 311 2.23 40.54 11.21
N VAL A 312 2.88 39.41 11.00
CA VAL A 312 2.65 38.18 11.73
C VAL A 312 3.67 38.10 12.88
N ASN A 313 3.19 38.27 14.12
CA ASN A 313 4.00 38.25 15.35
C ASN A 313 3.90 36.89 16.05
#